data_1c0591ec58c6cc564bd13b1754a16f32
#
_entry.id   1c0591ec58c6cc564bd13b1754a16f32
#
_cell.length_a   1.000
_cell.length_b   1.000
_cell.length_c   1.000
_cell.angle_alpha   90.00
_cell.angle_beta   90.00
_cell.angle_gamma   90.00
#
_symmetry.space_group_name_H-M   'P 1'
#
loop_
_entity.id
_entity.type
_entity.pdbx_description
1 polymer ?
#
loop_
_entity_poly.entity_id
_entity_poly.type
_entity_poly.pdbx_seq_one_letter_code
_entity_poly.pdbx_strand_id
1 'polypeptide(L)' 'MIGMRRLSGETEIFTATARREGNFWAITVDGLPRVHSHVWRLNQAEPMIRQAIACNLEVPDFTFNVRVQEK' A
#
# COMPACT_ATOMS: atom_id res chain seq x y z
N MET A 1 -12.27 -24.90 1.87
CA MET A 1 -12.14 -24.45 1.55
C MET A 1 -12.03 -23.56 1.34
N ILE A 2 -12.01 -23.42 1.56
CA ILE A 2 -11.96 -22.68 1.53
C ILE A 2 -11.37 -21.80 0.95
N GLY A 3 -11.00 -21.12 1.16
CA GLY A 3 -10.37 -20.02 0.69
C GLY A 3 -10.42 -19.74 -0.69
N MET A 4 -11.15 -20.29 -1.29
CA MET A 4 -11.14 -20.15 -2.59
C MET A 4 -11.87 -19.07 -3.16
N ARG A 5 -12.32 -18.15 -2.44
CA ARG A 5 -13.10 -17.15 -2.95
C ARG A 5 -12.47 -16.26 -3.93
N ARG A 6 -11.23 -16.30 -4.13
CA ARG A 6 -10.61 -15.46 -5.08
C ARG A 6 -10.46 -16.07 -6.42
N LEU A 7 -11.26 -17.03 -6.70
CA LEU A 7 -11.15 -17.69 -7.95
C LEU A 7 -11.41 -16.85 -9.14
N SER A 8 -12.08 -15.75 -8.97
CA SER A 8 -12.37 -14.91 -10.10
C SER A 8 -11.18 -14.11 -10.54
N GLY A 9 -10.06 -14.25 -9.88
CA GLY A 9 -8.91 -13.45 -10.24
C GLY A 9 -8.87 -12.11 -9.59
N GLU A 10 -9.74 -11.87 -8.65
CA GLU A 10 -9.74 -10.59 -7.97
C GLU A 10 -8.46 -10.40 -7.19
N THR A 11 -7.96 -9.19 -7.21
CA THR A 11 -6.76 -8.84 -6.50
C THR A 11 -7.12 -7.90 -5.39
N GLU A 12 -6.56 -8.13 -4.22
CA GLU A 12 -6.81 -7.26 -3.10
C GLU A 12 -6.24 -5.88 -3.39
N ILE A 13 -6.96 -4.83 -2.98
CA ILE A 13 -6.54 -3.47 -3.21
C ILE A 13 -6.41 -2.78 -1.85
N PHE A 14 -5.23 -2.26 -1.59
CA PHE A 14 -5.00 -1.48 -0.38
C PHE A 14 -5.03 -0.01 -0.73
N THR A 15 -5.68 0.77 0.11
CA THR A 15 -5.74 2.21 -0.08
C THR A 15 -4.70 2.87 0.82
N ALA A 16 -3.80 3.60 0.20
CA ALA A 16 -2.77 4.34 0.91
C ALA A 16 -3.08 5.82 0.80
N THR A 17 -2.86 6.55 1.88
CA THR A 17 -3.10 7.99 1.91
C THR A 17 -1.78 8.71 2.04
N ALA A 18 -1.55 9.66 1.14
CA ALA A 18 -0.35 10.49 1.15
C ALA A 18 -0.71 11.84 1.72
N ARG A 19 0.00 12.26 2.76
CA ARG A 19 -0.23 13.54 3.39
C ARG A 19 1.05 14.35 3.35
N ARG A 20 0.96 15.59 2.88
CA ARG A 20 2.13 16.44 2.80
C ARG A 20 2.53 16.91 4.18
N GLU A 21 3.77 16.70 4.54
CA GLU A 21 4.30 17.14 5.82
C GLU A 21 5.64 17.79 5.59
N GLY A 22 5.65 19.11 5.55
CA GLY A 22 6.89 19.82 5.28
C GLY A 22 7.38 19.53 3.88
N ASN A 23 8.57 18.97 3.78
CA ASN A 23 9.21 18.72 2.49
C ASN A 23 8.98 17.31 1.98
N PHE A 24 8.19 16.51 2.67
CA PHE A 24 8.01 15.14 2.26
C PHE A 24 6.55 14.72 2.39
N TRP A 25 6.25 13.52 1.93
CA TRP A 25 4.92 12.96 2.02
C TRP A 25 4.95 11.80 2.98
N ALA A 26 4.02 11.80 3.92
CA ALA A 26 3.85 10.69 4.85
C ALA A 26 2.77 9.79 4.28
N ILE A 27 3.07 8.50 4.17
CA ILE A 27 2.17 7.54 3.56
C ILE A 27 1.69 6.57 4.61
N THR A 28 0.39 6.39 4.70
CA THR A 28 -0.20 5.40 5.59
C THR A 28 -1.15 4.53 4.80
N VAL A 29 -1.49 3.37 5.34
CA VAL A 29 -2.34 2.41 4.65
C VAL A 29 -3.56 2.12 5.52
N ASP A 30 -4.73 2.19 4.92
CA ASP A 30 -5.96 1.88 5.62
C ASP A 30 -5.94 0.41 6.03
N GLY A 31 -6.25 0.15 7.29
CA GLY A 31 -6.29 -1.21 7.78
C GLY A 31 -4.96 -1.79 8.19
N LEU A 32 -3.87 -1.09 7.91
CA LEU A 32 -2.54 -1.55 8.29
C LEU A 32 -1.81 -0.43 9.02
N PRO A 33 -2.17 -0.17 10.27
CA PRO A 33 -1.62 0.99 10.99
C PRO A 33 -0.12 0.94 11.19
N ARG A 34 0.49 -0.23 11.10
CA ARG A 34 1.93 -0.31 11.27
C ARG A 34 2.70 -0.09 9.99
N VAL A 35 1.99 -0.03 8.87
CA VAL A 35 2.64 0.15 7.59
C VAL A 35 2.60 1.62 7.22
N HIS A 36 3.75 2.24 7.12
CA HIS A 36 3.84 3.64 6.74
C HIS A 36 5.19 3.89 6.09
N SER A 37 5.30 5.00 5.40
CA SER A 37 6.53 5.34 4.72
C SER A 37 6.60 6.84 4.53
N HIS A 38 7.77 7.33 4.17
CA HIS A 38 7.97 8.74 3.85
C HIS A 38 8.70 8.81 2.53
N VAL A 39 8.20 9.67 1.65
CA VAL A 39 8.84 9.84 0.36
C VAL A 39 8.96 11.32 0.05
N TRP A 40 9.97 11.68 -0.74
CA TRP A 40 10.18 13.07 -1.10
C TRP A 40 9.27 13.50 -2.22
N ARG A 41 8.89 12.59 -3.08
CA ARG A 41 8.05 12.90 -4.23
C ARG A 41 6.84 12.00 -4.22
N LEU A 42 5.70 12.55 -4.57
CA LEU A 42 4.46 11.78 -4.55
C LEU A 42 4.52 10.58 -5.49
N ASN A 43 5.21 10.71 -6.61
CA ASN A 43 5.27 9.59 -7.54
C ASN A 43 6.10 8.41 -7.01
N GLN A 44 6.76 8.58 -5.88
CA GLN A 44 7.47 7.48 -5.25
C GLN A 44 6.60 6.74 -4.24
N ALA A 45 5.41 7.27 -3.95
CA ALA A 45 4.59 6.72 -2.87
C ALA A 45 4.15 5.28 -3.16
N GLU A 46 3.67 5.03 -4.37
CA GLU A 46 3.12 3.72 -4.68
C GLU A 46 4.18 2.62 -4.58
N PRO A 47 5.34 2.74 -5.23
CA PRO A 47 6.33 1.66 -5.12
C PRO A 47 6.88 1.50 -3.71
N MET A 48 7.02 2.58 -2.97
CA MET A 48 7.57 2.49 -1.63
C MET A 48 6.58 1.83 -0.68
N ILE A 49 5.31 2.25 -0.74
CA ILE A 49 4.34 1.68 0.17
C ILE A 49 4.00 0.25 -0.21
N ARG A 50 4.06 -0.08 -1.51
CA ARG A 50 3.85 -1.46 -1.95
C ARG A 50 4.88 -2.38 -1.32
N GLN A 51 6.13 -1.95 -1.30
CA GLN A 51 7.18 -2.74 -0.70
C GLN A 51 6.96 -2.90 0.81
N ALA A 52 6.52 -1.83 1.47
CA ALA A 52 6.28 -1.89 2.90
C ALA A 52 5.13 -2.85 3.24
N ILE A 53 4.07 -2.83 2.43
CA ILE A 53 2.95 -3.74 2.63
C ILE A 53 3.40 -5.18 2.42
N ALA A 54 4.14 -5.42 1.34
CA ALA A 54 4.60 -6.77 1.02
C ALA A 54 5.46 -7.32 2.14
N CYS A 55 6.34 -6.50 2.68
CA CYS A 55 7.20 -6.91 3.76
C CYS A 55 6.40 -7.21 5.03
N ASN A 56 5.43 -6.35 5.33
CA ASN A 56 4.63 -6.53 6.54
C ASN A 56 3.77 -7.78 6.47
N LEU A 57 3.20 -8.07 5.30
CA LEU A 57 2.34 -9.23 5.13
C LEU A 57 3.13 -10.48 4.72
N GLU A 58 4.42 -10.30 4.43
CA GLU A 58 5.28 -11.41 4.02
C GLU A 58 4.74 -12.10 2.77
N VAL A 59 4.35 -11.29 1.80
CA VAL A 59 3.87 -11.80 0.52
C VAL A 59 4.59 -11.08 -0.60
N PRO A 60 4.64 -11.65 -1.80
CA PRO A 60 5.24 -10.95 -2.94
C PRO A 60 4.46 -9.69 -3.27
N ASP A 61 5.15 -8.69 -3.76
CA ASP A 61 4.55 -7.39 -3.98
C ASP A 61 3.62 -7.35 -5.19
N PHE A 62 3.55 -8.43 -5.96
CA PHE A 62 2.65 -8.48 -7.10
C PHE A 62 1.32 -9.16 -6.77
N THR A 63 1.10 -9.54 -5.50
CA THR A 63 -0.12 -10.25 -5.12
C THR A 63 -1.26 -9.33 -4.74
N PHE A 64 -1.04 -8.01 -4.81
CA PHE A 64 -2.07 -7.04 -4.46
C PHE A 64 -1.82 -5.76 -5.23
N ASN A 65 -2.81 -4.88 -5.21
CA ASN A 65 -2.69 -3.57 -5.82
C ASN A 65 -2.74 -2.51 -4.73
N VAL A 66 -2.19 -1.35 -5.03
CA VAL A 66 -2.18 -0.24 -4.10
C VAL A 66 -2.75 0.97 -4.81
N ARG A 67 -3.69 1.62 -4.16
CA ARG A 67 -4.26 2.86 -4.64
C ARG A 67 -3.79 3.96 -3.71
N VAL A 68 -3.10 4.95 -4.25
CA VAL A 68 -2.61 6.06 -3.45
C VAL A 68 -3.53 7.25 -3.66
N GLN A 69 -4.00 7.83 -2.58
CA GLN A 69 -4.81 9.03 -2.65
C GLN A 69 -4.13 10.12 -1.86
N GLU A 70 -4.29 11.35 -2.33
CA GLU A 70 -3.72 12.50 -1.70
C GLU A 70 -4.68 13.09 -0.73
N LYS A 71 -4.16 13.55 0.39
CA LYS A 71 -5.03 14.13 1.37
C LYS A 71 -4.70 15.58 1.62
#